data_ec317dcb6d260ed001c51d8c9e92c800
#
_entry.id   ec317dcb6d260ed001c51d8c9e92c800
#
_cell.length_a   1.000
_cell.length_b   1.000
_cell.length_c   1.000
_cell.angle_alpha   90.00
_cell.angle_beta   90.00
_cell.angle_gamma   90.00
#
_symmetry.space_group_name_H-M   'P 1'
#
loop_
_entity.id
_entity.type
_entity.pdbx_description
1 polymer ?
#
loop_
_entity_poly.entity_id
_entity_poly.type
_entity_poly.pdbx_seq_one_letter_code
_entity_poly.pdbx_strand_id
1 'polypeptide(L)'
;MMEKMLNEFKEEYVCQYSLYLDSADAVDSLLKQEDYDKQEMADARVRWQRKRSVMRELRRVAKIFGYTQEDIERWEWTEYVKHTKE
;
A
#
# COMPACT_ATOMS: atom_id res chain seq x y z
N MET A 1 -26.33 -6.30 3.66
CA MET A 1 -25.65 -6.15 2.35
C MET A 1 -24.59 -5.06 2.36
N MET A 2 -24.88 -3.91 2.95
CA MET A 2 -23.91 -2.82 3.02
C MET A 2 -22.66 -3.18 3.83
N GLU A 3 -22.82 -3.89 4.94
CA GLU A 3 -21.71 -4.34 5.79
C GLU A 3 -20.74 -5.26 5.04
N LYS A 4 -21.28 -6.16 4.21
CA LYS A 4 -20.47 -7.07 3.42
C LYS A 4 -19.62 -6.30 2.40
N MET A 5 -20.22 -5.34 1.71
CA MET A 5 -19.51 -4.48 0.75
C MET A 5 -18.41 -3.67 1.42
N LEU A 6 -18.69 -3.12 2.60
CA LEU A 6 -17.72 -2.33 3.35
C LEU A 6 -16.56 -3.19 3.82
N ASN A 7 -16.84 -4.44 4.26
CA ASN A 7 -15.80 -5.37 4.66
C ASN A 7 -14.94 -5.79 3.47
N GLU A 8 -15.55 -6.03 2.32
CA GLU A 8 -14.81 -6.36 1.10
C GLU A 8 -13.92 -5.20 0.67
N PHE A 9 -14.42 -3.97 0.78
CA PHE A 9 -13.62 -2.77 0.49
C PHE A 9 -12.41 -2.68 1.43
N LYS A 10 -12.63 -2.86 2.72
CA LYS A 10 -11.55 -2.83 3.71
C LYS A 10 -10.49 -3.88 3.41
N GLU A 11 -10.91 -5.11 3.08
CA GLU A 11 -10.00 -6.20 2.73
C GLU A 11 -9.18 -5.85 1.49
N GLU A 12 -9.82 -5.28 0.47
CA GLU A 12 -9.12 -4.84 -0.74
C GLU A 12 -8.13 -3.72 -0.43
N TYR A 13 -8.53 -2.76 0.41
CA TYR A 13 -7.65 -1.68 0.82
C TYR A 13 -6.38 -2.22 1.49
N VAL A 14 -6.57 -3.12 2.45
CA VAL A 14 -5.46 -3.72 3.20
C VAL A 14 -4.56 -4.54 2.28
N CYS A 15 -5.14 -5.30 1.35
CA CYS A 15 -4.41 -6.07 0.36
C CYS A 15 -3.54 -5.16 -0.51
N GLN A 16 -4.11 -4.08 -1.04
CA GLN A 16 -3.35 -3.13 -1.86
C GLN A 16 -2.28 -2.40 -1.06
N TYR A 17 -2.56 -2.10 0.19
CA TYR A 17 -1.56 -1.48 1.06
C TYR A 17 -0.37 -2.41 1.30
N SER A 18 -0.61 -3.71 1.50
CA SER A 18 0.45 -4.70 1.62
C SER A 18 1.32 -4.73 0.38
N LEU A 19 0.70 -4.72 -0.80
CA LEU A 19 1.45 -4.68 -2.07
C LEU A 19 2.23 -3.37 -2.23
N TYR A 20 1.67 -2.27 -1.75
CA TYR A 20 2.38 -0.99 -1.72
C TYR A 20 3.63 -1.06 -0.85
N LEU A 21 3.52 -1.65 0.34
CA LEU A 21 4.66 -1.84 1.24
C LEU A 21 5.74 -2.70 0.61
N ASP A 22 5.36 -3.78 -0.07
CA ASP A 22 6.31 -4.64 -0.78
C ASP A 22 7.04 -3.87 -1.87
N SER A 23 6.33 -3.03 -2.62
CA SER A 23 6.95 -2.23 -3.68
C SER A 23 7.91 -1.19 -3.13
N ALA A 24 7.59 -0.60 -1.97
CA ALA A 24 8.48 0.34 -1.29
C ALA A 24 9.75 -0.36 -0.80
N ASP A 25 9.60 -1.57 -0.25
CA ASP A 25 10.74 -2.37 0.20
C ASP A 25 11.67 -2.76 -0.95
N ALA A 26 11.10 -3.06 -2.12
CA ALA A 26 11.90 -3.38 -3.31
C ALA A 26 12.79 -2.20 -3.71
N VAL A 27 12.25 -0.98 -3.70
CA VAL A 27 13.03 0.23 -3.99
C VAL A 27 14.12 0.42 -2.93
N ASP A 28 13.74 0.30 -1.66
CA ASP A 28 14.66 0.50 -0.54
C ASP A 28 15.81 -0.51 -0.57
N SER A 29 15.52 -1.77 -0.86
CA SER A 29 16.53 -2.83 -0.98
C SER A 29 17.54 -2.54 -2.09
N LEU A 30 17.06 -2.03 -3.24
CA LEU A 30 17.94 -1.66 -4.33
C LEU A 30 18.82 -0.46 -3.96
N LEU A 31 18.25 0.51 -3.24
CA LEU A 31 19.02 1.70 -2.80
C LEU A 31 20.17 1.34 -1.85
N LYS A 32 20.04 0.24 -1.12
CA LYS A 32 21.09 -0.22 -0.20
C LYS A 32 22.23 -0.93 -0.90
N GLN A 33 22.06 -1.31 -2.16
CA GLN A 33 23.12 -1.93 -2.96
C GLN A 33 24.01 -0.85 -3.54
N GLU A 34 25.33 -1.03 -3.44
CA GLU A 34 26.28 -0.07 -3.98
C GLU A 34 26.23 0.01 -5.50
N ASP A 35 25.89 -1.08 -6.14
CA ASP A 35 25.97 -1.22 -7.59
C ASP A 35 24.70 -1.85 -8.14
N TYR A 36 23.57 -1.16 -7.93
CA TYR A 36 22.28 -1.66 -8.42
C TYR A 36 22.13 -1.42 -9.92
N ASP A 37 21.37 -2.30 -10.57
CA ASP A 37 21.01 -2.17 -11.98
C ASP A 37 20.03 -1.01 -12.14
N LYS A 38 20.37 -0.06 -13.01
CA LYS A 38 19.57 1.14 -13.26
C LYS A 38 18.18 0.80 -13.83
N GLN A 39 18.11 -0.20 -14.70
CA GLN A 39 16.85 -0.63 -15.28
C GLN A 39 15.96 -1.26 -14.21
N GLU A 40 16.53 -2.10 -13.36
CA GLU A 40 15.81 -2.72 -12.25
C GLU A 40 15.28 -1.66 -11.29
N MET A 41 16.07 -0.64 -11.00
CA MET A 41 15.64 0.47 -10.15
C MET A 41 14.50 1.25 -10.81
N ALA A 42 14.60 1.53 -12.10
CA ALA A 42 13.55 2.24 -12.84
C ALA A 42 12.23 1.47 -12.79
N ASP A 43 12.28 0.15 -13.01
CA ASP A 43 11.11 -0.72 -12.96
C ASP A 43 10.49 -0.75 -11.55
N ALA A 44 11.34 -0.84 -10.52
CA ALA A 44 10.89 -0.84 -9.12
C ALA A 44 10.20 0.48 -8.77
N ARG A 45 10.76 1.61 -9.20
CA ARG A 45 10.17 2.92 -8.96
C ARG A 45 8.82 3.10 -9.65
N VAL A 46 8.70 2.62 -10.89
CA VAL A 46 7.44 2.67 -11.63
C VAL A 46 6.37 1.87 -10.90
N ARG A 47 6.71 0.67 -10.42
CA ARG A 47 5.79 -0.17 -9.66
C ARG A 47 5.35 0.51 -8.37
N TRP A 48 6.29 1.09 -7.64
CA TRP A 48 6.01 1.80 -6.41
C TRP A 48 5.07 3.00 -6.65
N GLN A 49 5.35 3.79 -7.70
CA GLN A 49 4.51 4.94 -8.03
C GLN A 49 3.10 4.54 -8.41
N ARG A 50 2.93 3.43 -9.13
CA ARG A 50 1.61 2.89 -9.48
C ARG A 50 0.83 2.49 -8.23
N LYS A 51 1.48 1.79 -7.30
CA LYS A 51 0.85 1.38 -6.05
C LYS A 51 0.49 2.58 -5.19
N ARG A 52 1.35 3.59 -5.16
CA ARG A 52 1.09 4.82 -4.44
C ARG A 52 -0.16 5.53 -4.99
N SER A 53 -0.31 5.57 -6.30
CA SER A 53 -1.49 6.16 -6.96
C SER A 53 -2.76 5.38 -6.61
N VAL A 54 -2.69 4.06 -6.62
CA VAL A 54 -3.81 3.20 -6.22
C VAL A 54 -4.23 3.50 -4.78
N MET A 55 -3.27 3.61 -3.86
CA MET A 55 -3.58 3.91 -2.46
C MET A 55 -4.21 5.27 -2.28
N ARG A 56 -3.75 6.27 -3.03
CA ARG A 56 -4.34 7.62 -2.98
C ARG A 56 -5.81 7.57 -3.39
N GLU A 57 -6.12 6.86 -4.45
CA GLU A 57 -7.49 6.72 -4.94
C GLU A 57 -8.36 5.93 -3.95
N LEU A 58 -7.83 4.87 -3.37
CA LEU A 58 -8.55 4.07 -2.39
C LEU A 58 -8.85 4.88 -1.12
N ARG A 59 -7.94 5.75 -0.68
CA ARG A 59 -8.20 6.64 0.46
C ARG A 59 -9.37 7.58 0.16
N ARG A 60 -9.39 8.13 -1.05
CA ARG A 60 -10.49 9.01 -1.47
C ARG A 60 -11.82 8.25 -1.44
N VAL A 61 -11.85 7.05 -1.99
CA VAL A 61 -13.06 6.22 -2.01
C VAL A 61 -13.49 5.84 -0.60
N ALA A 62 -12.53 5.51 0.29
CA ALA A 62 -12.83 5.19 1.67
C ALA A 62 -13.58 6.33 2.37
N LYS A 63 -13.13 7.55 2.15
CA LYS A 63 -13.77 8.75 2.73
C LYS A 63 -15.18 8.96 2.18
N ILE A 64 -15.40 8.66 0.90
CA ILE A 64 -16.73 8.71 0.28
C ILE A 64 -17.67 7.71 0.97
N PHE A 65 -17.17 6.52 1.34
CA PHE A 65 -17.95 5.51 2.06
C PHE A 65 -18.18 5.85 3.52
N GLY A 66 -17.60 6.94 4.02
CA GLY A 66 -17.80 7.40 5.39
C GLY A 66 -16.73 6.99 6.38
N TYR A 67 -15.65 6.36 5.93
CA TYR A 67 -14.52 6.05 6.81
C TYR A 67 -13.74 7.33 7.15
N THR A 68 -13.30 7.41 8.40
CA THR A 68 -12.52 8.57 8.85
C THR A 68 -11.03 8.35 8.54
N GLN A 69 -10.26 9.43 8.64
CA GLN A 69 -8.82 9.36 8.53
C GLN A 69 -8.22 8.41 9.59
N GLU A 70 -8.79 8.42 10.79
CA GLU A 70 -8.35 7.52 11.86
C GLU A 70 -8.58 6.05 11.53
N ASP A 71 -9.71 5.73 10.90
CA ASP A 71 -10.01 4.37 10.47
C ASP A 71 -8.96 3.88 9.48
N ILE A 72 -8.65 4.71 8.49
CA ILE A 72 -7.68 4.40 7.43
C ILE A 72 -6.30 4.20 8.05
N GLU A 73 -5.88 5.09 8.93
CA GLU A 73 -4.58 5.01 9.59
C GLU A 73 -4.47 3.74 10.45
N ARG A 74 -5.57 3.33 11.10
CA ARG A 74 -5.59 2.12 11.89
C ARG A 74 -5.39 0.88 11.02
N TRP A 75 -6.04 0.83 9.87
CA TRP A 75 -5.87 -0.26 8.91
C TRP A 75 -4.42 -0.34 8.42
N GLU A 76 -3.88 0.79 8.03
CA GLU A 76 -2.50 0.87 7.52
C GLU A 76 -1.50 0.48 8.59
N TRP A 77 -1.67 0.98 9.82
CA TRP A 77 -0.78 0.66 10.92
C TRP A 77 -0.77 -0.84 11.25
N THR A 78 -1.96 -1.44 11.30
CA THR A 78 -2.10 -2.86 11.58
C THR A 78 -1.37 -3.70 10.52
N GLU A 79 -1.54 -3.36 9.25
CA GLU A 79 -0.87 -4.07 8.17
C GLU A 79 0.63 -3.83 8.16
N TYR A 80 1.04 -2.61 8.44
CA TYR A 80 2.47 -2.26 8.54
C TYR A 80 3.17 -3.08 9.61
N VAL A 81 2.55 -3.23 10.78
CA VAL A 81 3.10 -4.01 11.88
C VAL A 81 3.26 -5.48 11.49
N LYS A 82 2.27 -6.06 10.81
CA LYS A 82 2.36 -7.43 10.30
C LYS A 82 3.51 -7.57 9.30
N HIS A 83 3.63 -6.62 8.40
CA HIS A 83 4.65 -6.60 7.36
C HIS A 83 6.06 -6.56 7.95
N THR A 84 6.27 -5.73 8.97
CA THR A 84 7.60 -5.58 9.58
C THR A 84 8.00 -6.75 10.48
N LYS A 85 7.05 -7.56 10.95
CA LYS A 85 7.34 -8.74 11.77
C LYS A 85 7.77 -9.96 10.95
N GLU A 86 7.53 -9.93 9.66
CA GLU A 86 7.95 -10.97 8.74
C GLU A 86 9.36 -10.70 8.23
#